data_0c3c980963eeda7cb8b50f48b22c4cbc
#
_entry.id   0c3c980963eeda7cb8b50f48b22c4cbc
#
_cell.length_a   1.000
_cell.length_b   1.000
_cell.length_c   1.000
_cell.angle_alpha   90.00
_cell.angle_beta   90.00
_cell.angle_gamma   90.00
#
_symmetry.space_group_name_H-M   'P 1'
#
loop_
_entity.id
_entity.type
_entity.pdbx_description
1 polymer ?
#
loop_
_entity_poly.entity_id
_entity_poly.type
_entity_poly.pdbx_seq_one_letter_code
_entity_poly.pdbx_strand_id
1 'polypeptide(L)'
;MVRVTRKRFGLAAMLLSLALAVSACGGAGEDDSAGGGEAGAPGNTAGFDGTTIKLGVLTPLSGTVAVIGQPLTSGNEVWFDALNAKGGIGGKYKVELVQEDTQYKSDVAVQQYNKIKGDVVAFTQILGTAPTLAVLPQLRTDKILAAPASLDALWVREGNLLPVGGPYQVQAINAMDYYLTKGGGSKDSTICTMIQDDVYGEAGQQGIDFAAEKYGFTVANTQKFKVGTENYAGQIGALAGAQCEMVFLVATPSDAAKIWGTAAQARYAPQWIGQSPSYTGALAQSPVAPYMQQQVLIAAEGTEWGDESVPGMKQMVADMEKYAPDEKPDYYFAFGYNQGRAMTAVLEKAVENGDLSRDGVLAAFTQIGTVSFEGLSGDYEYGPAADRNPPRATTIFKVDPAKPFGLATVEYLLESDAAKEFVFKKADL
;
A
#
# COMPACT_ATOMS: atom_id res chain seq x y z
N MET A 1 -6.25 -39.24 52.55
CA MET A 1 -6.33 -40.74 52.69
C MET A 1 -6.29 -41.28 51.27
N VAL A 2 -5.11 -41.86 50.93
CA VAL A 2 -4.90 -43.25 50.54
C VAL A 2 -5.44 -43.59 49.13
N ARG A 3 -4.71 -44.07 48.13
CA ARG A 3 -3.51 -44.94 48.05
C ARG A 3 -2.87 -44.93 46.65
N VAL A 4 -1.57 -44.91 46.66
CA VAL A 4 -0.61 -45.22 45.59
C VAL A 4 -0.72 -46.68 45.17
N THR A 5 -0.56 -47.01 43.90
CA THR A 5 0.04 -48.29 43.47
C THR A 5 0.93 -48.12 42.25
N ARG A 6 2.21 -48.37 42.46
CA ARG A 6 3.25 -48.66 41.46
C ARG A 6 3.17 -50.12 41.07
N LYS A 7 3.37 -50.42 39.78
CA LYS A 7 4.00 -51.73 39.41
C LYS A 7 5.07 -51.51 38.34
N ARG A 8 6.20 -52.12 38.62
CA ARG A 8 7.47 -52.19 37.89
C ARG A 8 7.57 -53.50 37.11
N PHE A 9 8.61 -53.56 36.24
CA PHE A 9 9.30 -54.65 35.55
C PHE A 9 8.70 -55.04 34.19
N GLY A 10 9.47 -55.22 33.08
CA GLY A 10 10.80 -55.80 33.02
C GLY A 10 11.57 -55.52 31.72
N LEU A 11 12.83 -55.67 31.90
CA LEU A 11 13.95 -55.56 30.97
C LEU A 11 14.04 -56.83 30.08
N ALA A 12 14.35 -56.67 28.79
CA ALA A 12 15.08 -57.71 28.05
C ALA A 12 15.90 -56.98 26.92
N ALA A 13 17.19 -57.06 27.08
CA ALA A 13 18.21 -56.71 26.09
C ALA A 13 18.48 -57.94 25.20
N MET A 14 18.76 -57.72 23.91
CA MET A 14 19.66 -58.63 23.18
C MET A 14 20.37 -57.93 22.03
N LEU A 15 21.64 -58.21 21.97
CA LEU A 15 22.77 -57.61 21.28
C LEU A 15 23.00 -58.19 19.86
N LEU A 16 23.83 -57.44 19.11
CA LEU A 16 24.74 -57.80 17.98
C LEU A 16 24.08 -57.94 16.58
N SER A 17 24.56 -57.30 15.53
CA SER A 17 25.92 -57.43 14.98
C SER A 17 26.29 -56.31 13.99
N LEU A 18 27.52 -55.99 13.99
CA LEU A 18 28.38 -55.12 13.20
C LEU A 18 28.64 -55.74 11.81
N ALA A 19 28.57 -54.91 10.72
CA ALA A 19 29.32 -55.17 9.49
C ALA A 19 29.72 -53.86 8.82
N LEU A 20 31.01 -53.50 8.93
CA LEU A 20 31.70 -52.52 8.08
C LEU A 20 31.94 -53.12 6.69
N ALA A 21 31.75 -52.32 5.65
CA ALA A 21 32.48 -52.46 4.40
C ALA A 21 32.80 -51.07 3.85
N VAL A 22 34.06 -50.71 3.90
CA VAL A 22 34.74 -49.64 3.18
C VAL A 22 35.03 -50.12 1.77
N SER A 23 34.73 -49.33 0.77
CA SER A 23 35.45 -49.41 -0.51
C SER A 23 35.47 -48.02 -1.18
N ALA A 24 36.70 -47.62 -1.45
CA ALA A 24 37.08 -46.36 -2.07
C ALA A 24 37.25 -46.49 -3.58
N CYS A 25 37.28 -45.34 -4.24
CA CYS A 25 37.94 -44.97 -5.50
C CYS A 25 37.26 -45.25 -6.85
N GLY A 26 37.01 -44.11 -7.55
CA GLY A 26 37.62 -43.88 -8.84
C GLY A 26 36.73 -44.03 -10.07
N GLY A 27 36.58 -42.94 -10.81
CA GLY A 27 36.18 -42.98 -12.21
C GLY A 27 35.54 -41.71 -12.70
N ALA A 28 36.30 -40.85 -13.40
CA ALA A 28 35.79 -39.78 -14.22
C ALA A 28 35.00 -40.33 -15.40
N GLY A 29 33.88 -39.73 -15.70
CA GLY A 29 33.09 -39.91 -16.88
C GLY A 29 32.22 -38.70 -17.10
N GLU A 30 32.61 -37.85 -18.04
CA GLU A 30 31.75 -36.84 -18.65
C GLU A 30 30.63 -37.54 -19.37
N ASP A 31 29.41 -37.22 -19.05
CA ASP A 31 28.26 -37.40 -19.91
C ASP A 31 27.36 -36.14 -19.80
N ASP A 32 27.41 -35.35 -20.87
CA ASP A 32 26.44 -34.31 -21.19
C ASP A 32 25.04 -34.93 -21.31
N SER A 33 24.21 -34.65 -20.31
CA SER A 33 22.77 -34.83 -20.43
C SER A 33 22.13 -33.51 -20.03
N ALA A 34 21.77 -32.71 -21.03
CA ALA A 34 20.84 -31.59 -20.89
C ALA A 34 19.47 -32.16 -20.45
N GLY A 35 19.31 -32.32 -19.13
CA GLY A 35 18.06 -32.58 -18.47
C GLY A 35 17.48 -31.26 -17.99
N GLY A 36 16.34 -30.82 -18.56
CA GLY A 36 15.55 -29.75 -17.98
C GLY A 36 15.15 -30.13 -16.55
N GLY A 37 15.88 -29.61 -15.57
CA GLY A 37 15.56 -29.80 -14.17
C GLY A 37 14.29 -29.03 -13.85
N GLU A 38 13.25 -29.73 -13.39
CA GLU A 38 12.21 -29.10 -12.58
C GLU A 38 12.91 -28.35 -11.45
N ALA A 39 12.60 -27.06 -11.30
CA ALA A 39 13.11 -26.29 -10.17
C ALA A 39 12.75 -27.03 -8.88
N GLY A 40 13.74 -27.32 -8.04
CA GLY A 40 13.52 -28.01 -6.77
C GLY A 40 12.55 -27.22 -5.90
N ALA A 41 11.77 -27.92 -5.07
CA ALA A 41 10.88 -27.24 -4.12
C ALA A 41 11.69 -26.31 -3.21
N PRO A 42 11.18 -25.08 -2.90
CA PRO A 42 11.87 -24.16 -2.00
C PRO A 42 12.13 -24.81 -0.65
N GLY A 43 13.35 -24.63 -0.12
CA GLY A 43 13.69 -25.08 1.23
C GLY A 43 12.99 -24.26 2.31
N ASN A 44 12.84 -24.81 3.52
CA ASN A 44 12.31 -24.04 4.65
C ASN A 44 13.17 -22.82 4.93
N THR A 45 12.52 -21.67 5.15
CA THR A 45 13.15 -20.38 5.48
C THR A 45 12.30 -19.63 6.51
N ALA A 46 12.79 -18.49 7.01
CA ALA A 46 11.99 -17.65 7.89
C ALA A 46 10.64 -17.31 7.24
N GLY A 47 9.54 -17.64 7.92
CA GLY A 47 8.17 -17.42 7.41
C GLY A 47 7.66 -18.45 6.38
N PHE A 48 8.43 -19.49 6.05
CA PHE A 48 7.99 -20.60 5.21
C PHE A 48 8.35 -21.95 5.80
N ASP A 49 7.36 -22.80 6.03
CA ASP A 49 7.49 -24.12 6.67
C ASP A 49 7.42 -25.32 5.69
N GLY A 50 7.42 -25.06 4.39
CA GLY A 50 7.23 -26.06 3.33
C GLY A 50 5.78 -26.18 2.84
N THR A 51 4.81 -25.58 3.51
CA THR A 51 3.38 -25.60 3.15
C THR A 51 2.73 -24.21 3.16
N THR A 52 3.16 -23.35 4.07
CA THR A 52 2.55 -22.05 4.34
C THR A 52 3.59 -20.94 4.27
N ILE A 53 3.29 -19.89 3.53
CA ILE A 53 4.05 -18.63 3.42
C ILE A 53 3.40 -17.63 4.36
N LYS A 54 4.14 -17.11 5.34
CA LYS A 54 3.68 -16.08 6.26
C LYS A 54 4.14 -14.71 5.79
N LEU A 55 3.20 -13.76 5.71
CA LEU A 55 3.46 -12.37 5.33
C LEU A 55 3.10 -11.43 6.49
N GLY A 56 3.97 -10.45 6.73
CA GLY A 56 3.76 -9.45 7.77
C GLY A 56 2.81 -8.33 7.31
N VAL A 57 2.03 -7.82 8.26
CA VAL A 57 1.18 -6.63 8.11
C VAL A 57 1.43 -5.70 9.30
N LEU A 58 1.96 -4.52 9.03
CA LEU A 58 2.15 -3.45 10.00
C LEU A 58 1.17 -2.32 9.68
N THR A 59 0.12 -2.18 10.47
CA THR A 59 -1.01 -1.30 10.15
C THR A 59 -1.64 -0.72 11.41
N PRO A 60 -2.22 0.50 11.37
CA PRO A 60 -3.01 1.00 12.50
C PRO A 60 -4.36 0.27 12.55
N LEU A 61 -4.52 -0.64 13.50
CA LEU A 61 -5.79 -1.31 13.81
C LEU A 61 -6.59 -0.53 14.85
N SER A 62 -5.97 0.42 15.52
CA SER A 62 -6.56 1.30 16.53
C SER A 62 -6.21 2.78 16.28
N GLY A 63 -6.94 3.69 16.92
CA GLY A 63 -6.74 5.13 16.81
C GLY A 63 -7.40 5.76 15.57
N THR A 64 -7.07 7.02 15.29
CA THR A 64 -7.76 7.85 14.27
C THR A 64 -7.50 7.41 12.83
N VAL A 65 -6.45 6.63 12.58
CA VAL A 65 -6.07 6.14 11.24
C VAL A 65 -6.52 4.69 11.02
N ALA A 66 -7.18 4.07 12.01
CA ALA A 66 -7.76 2.73 11.87
C ALA A 66 -8.80 2.66 10.73
N VAL A 67 -9.46 3.78 10.43
CA VAL A 67 -10.39 3.93 9.29
C VAL A 67 -9.72 3.69 7.92
N ILE A 68 -8.39 3.75 7.85
CA ILE A 68 -7.59 3.35 6.70
C ILE A 68 -7.07 1.92 6.88
N GLY A 69 -6.49 1.65 8.06
CA GLY A 69 -5.78 0.40 8.33
C GLY A 69 -6.66 -0.84 8.24
N GLN A 70 -7.86 -0.79 8.81
CA GLN A 70 -8.78 -1.93 8.84
C GLN A 70 -9.25 -2.35 7.43
N PRO A 71 -9.88 -1.48 6.60
CA PRO A 71 -10.35 -1.90 5.28
C PRO A 71 -9.19 -2.28 4.34
N LEU A 72 -8.02 -1.63 4.47
CA LEU A 72 -6.84 -1.97 3.69
C LEU A 72 -6.33 -3.38 4.02
N THR A 73 -6.28 -3.73 5.30
CA THR A 73 -5.92 -5.08 5.75
C THR A 73 -6.95 -6.12 5.29
N SER A 74 -8.24 -5.82 5.40
CA SER A 74 -9.31 -6.68 4.88
C SER A 74 -9.16 -6.94 3.37
N GLY A 75 -8.77 -5.94 2.58
CA GLY A 75 -8.48 -6.13 1.16
C GLY A 75 -7.35 -7.13 0.89
N ASN A 76 -6.25 -7.05 1.66
CA ASN A 76 -5.17 -8.05 1.61
C ASN A 76 -5.67 -9.45 2.01
N GLU A 77 -6.44 -9.56 3.10
CA GLU A 77 -7.01 -10.84 3.57
C GLU A 77 -7.89 -11.47 2.49
N VAL A 78 -8.83 -10.71 1.93
CA VAL A 78 -9.75 -11.19 0.90
C VAL A 78 -9.00 -11.67 -0.36
N TRP A 79 -7.95 -10.94 -0.77
CA TRP A 79 -7.11 -11.41 -1.88
C TRP A 79 -6.49 -12.76 -1.59
N PHE A 80 -5.83 -12.92 -0.44
CA PHE A 80 -5.17 -14.18 -0.10
C PHE A 80 -6.15 -15.31 0.23
N ASP A 81 -7.31 -15.04 0.78
CA ASP A 81 -8.37 -16.04 0.96
C ASP A 81 -8.88 -16.56 -0.39
N ALA A 82 -9.12 -15.67 -1.35
CA ALA A 82 -9.50 -16.05 -2.69
C ALA A 82 -8.40 -16.85 -3.41
N LEU A 83 -7.13 -16.46 -3.23
CA LEU A 83 -5.98 -17.19 -3.76
C LEU A 83 -5.82 -18.56 -3.10
N ASN A 84 -5.91 -18.63 -1.78
CA ASN A 84 -5.82 -19.85 -1.00
C ASN A 84 -6.91 -20.88 -1.37
N ALA A 85 -8.12 -20.40 -1.67
CA ALA A 85 -9.22 -21.24 -2.15
C ALA A 85 -8.93 -21.87 -3.53
N LYS A 86 -8.05 -21.26 -4.31
CA LYS A 86 -7.57 -21.77 -5.63
C LYS A 86 -6.28 -22.59 -5.53
N GLY A 87 -5.77 -22.84 -4.31
CA GLY A 87 -4.56 -23.64 -4.06
C GLY A 87 -3.37 -22.83 -3.55
N GLY A 88 -3.45 -21.51 -3.47
CA GLY A 88 -2.38 -20.62 -2.99
C GLY A 88 -1.31 -20.33 -4.04
N ILE A 89 -0.16 -19.84 -3.61
CA ILE A 89 0.99 -19.49 -4.46
C ILE A 89 1.47 -20.72 -5.23
N GLY A 90 1.58 -20.57 -6.55
CA GLY A 90 1.95 -21.68 -7.45
C GLY A 90 0.97 -22.86 -7.42
N GLY A 91 -0.28 -22.65 -6.95
CA GLY A 91 -1.27 -23.73 -6.76
C GLY A 91 -0.92 -24.71 -5.64
N LYS A 92 -0.01 -24.36 -4.72
CA LYS A 92 0.61 -25.31 -3.79
C LYS A 92 0.77 -24.76 -2.36
N TYR A 93 1.14 -23.51 -2.19
CA TYR A 93 1.49 -22.94 -0.89
C TYR A 93 0.44 -21.98 -0.39
N LYS A 94 -0.10 -22.20 0.80
CA LYS A 94 -1.03 -21.29 1.45
C LYS A 94 -0.33 -20.02 1.91
N VAL A 95 -1.07 -18.90 1.98
CA VAL A 95 -0.59 -17.65 2.55
C VAL A 95 -1.33 -17.37 3.86
N GLU A 96 -0.59 -16.99 4.90
CA GLU A 96 -1.11 -16.49 6.18
C GLU A 96 -0.58 -15.10 6.46
N LEU A 97 -1.41 -14.22 7.04
CA LEU A 97 -1.02 -12.87 7.44
C LEU A 97 -0.72 -12.83 8.95
N VAL A 98 0.41 -12.22 9.30
CA VAL A 98 0.83 -11.93 10.68
C VAL A 98 0.68 -10.43 10.90
N GLN A 99 -0.34 -10.01 11.65
CA GLN A 99 -0.74 -8.61 11.79
C GLN A 99 -0.28 -8.02 13.12
N GLU A 100 0.20 -6.77 13.08
CA GLU A 100 0.57 -6.00 14.26
C GLU A 100 0.05 -4.56 14.17
N ASP A 101 -0.51 -4.08 15.28
CA ASP A 101 -1.03 -2.71 15.40
C ASP A 101 0.10 -1.71 15.60
N THR A 102 0.26 -0.78 14.65
CA THR A 102 1.26 0.30 14.72
C THR A 102 0.73 1.58 15.34
N GLN A 103 -0.58 1.70 15.53
CA GLN A 103 -1.26 2.92 15.96
C GLN A 103 -0.88 4.17 15.14
N TYR A 104 -0.39 3.96 13.90
CA TYR A 104 0.18 5.00 13.04
C TYR A 104 1.38 5.74 13.64
N LYS A 105 2.18 5.07 14.47
CA LYS A 105 3.36 5.62 15.14
C LYS A 105 4.62 4.93 14.62
N SER A 106 5.62 5.74 14.21
CA SER A 106 6.86 5.24 13.63
C SER A 106 7.69 4.38 14.58
N ASP A 107 7.77 4.76 15.86
CA ASP A 107 8.47 4.00 16.89
C ASP A 107 7.79 2.64 17.18
N VAL A 108 6.46 2.63 17.22
CA VAL A 108 5.68 1.39 17.36
C VAL A 108 5.85 0.51 16.12
N ALA A 109 5.84 1.08 14.91
CA ALA A 109 6.07 0.32 13.68
C ALA A 109 7.43 -0.39 13.69
N VAL A 110 8.50 0.30 14.13
CA VAL A 110 9.83 -0.31 14.30
C VAL A 110 9.81 -1.42 15.36
N GLN A 111 9.11 -1.23 16.47
CA GLN A 111 8.96 -2.24 17.51
C GLN A 111 8.24 -3.48 16.97
N GLN A 112 7.11 -3.32 16.29
CA GLN A 112 6.33 -4.42 15.75
C GLN A 112 7.06 -5.13 14.60
N TYR A 113 7.77 -4.38 13.75
CA TYR A 113 8.66 -4.98 12.76
C TYR A 113 9.66 -5.94 13.39
N ASN A 114 10.40 -5.48 14.42
CA ASN A 114 11.38 -6.31 15.12
C ASN A 114 10.79 -7.53 15.82
N LYS A 115 9.51 -7.44 16.23
CA LYS A 115 8.78 -8.54 16.85
C LYS A 115 8.54 -9.70 15.87
N ILE A 116 8.12 -9.39 14.62
CA ILE A 116 7.64 -10.42 13.69
C ILE A 116 8.54 -10.69 12.50
N LYS A 117 9.61 -9.89 12.28
CA LYS A 117 10.49 -10.04 11.11
C LYS A 117 11.14 -11.42 10.97
N GLY A 118 11.26 -12.17 12.08
CA GLY A 118 11.78 -13.55 12.09
C GLY A 118 10.78 -14.61 11.64
N ASP A 119 9.50 -14.25 11.62
CA ASP A 119 8.38 -15.17 11.40
C ASP A 119 7.72 -15.01 10.03
N VAL A 120 8.22 -14.07 9.19
CA VAL A 120 7.63 -13.74 7.89
C VAL A 120 8.66 -13.74 6.76
N VAL A 121 8.21 -14.10 5.55
CA VAL A 121 9.02 -14.07 4.32
C VAL A 121 9.19 -12.63 3.83
N ALA A 122 8.11 -11.86 3.83
CA ALA A 122 8.02 -10.48 3.39
C ALA A 122 6.90 -9.76 4.14
N PHE A 123 6.78 -8.44 3.96
CA PHE A 123 5.63 -7.66 4.46
C PHE A 123 4.73 -7.28 3.29
N THR A 124 3.49 -7.73 3.29
CA THR A 124 2.51 -7.35 2.26
C THR A 124 1.90 -5.97 2.52
N GLN A 125 2.11 -5.40 3.72
CA GLN A 125 1.58 -4.09 4.10
C GLN A 125 2.41 -3.44 5.20
N ILE A 126 2.89 -2.20 4.97
CA ILE A 126 3.36 -1.28 6.01
C ILE A 126 2.66 0.06 5.77
N LEU A 127 1.70 0.42 6.64
CA LEU A 127 0.87 1.60 6.43
C LEU A 127 1.52 2.88 6.94
N GLY A 128 1.60 3.85 6.03
CA GLY A 128 2.02 5.22 6.28
C GLY A 128 3.45 5.53 5.82
N THR A 129 3.67 6.75 5.29
CA THR A 129 4.98 7.18 4.80
C THR A 129 6.00 7.24 5.94
N ALA A 130 5.69 7.90 7.06
CA ALA A 130 6.60 8.00 8.19
C ALA A 130 6.91 6.64 8.87
N PRO A 131 5.94 5.74 9.14
CA PRO A 131 6.22 4.39 9.60
C PRO A 131 7.09 3.58 8.64
N THR A 132 6.83 3.65 7.32
CA THR A 132 7.63 2.95 6.30
C THR A 132 9.08 3.45 6.27
N LEU A 133 9.31 4.77 6.30
CA LEU A 133 10.64 5.35 6.37
C LEU A 133 11.40 4.94 7.63
N ALA A 134 10.71 4.85 8.78
CA ALA A 134 11.32 4.44 10.03
C ALA A 134 11.79 2.98 10.02
N VAL A 135 11.09 2.10 9.31
CA VAL A 135 11.44 0.68 9.19
C VAL A 135 12.44 0.42 8.05
N LEU A 136 12.50 1.28 7.04
CA LEU A 136 13.27 1.05 5.81
C LEU A 136 14.76 0.73 6.02
N PRO A 137 15.52 1.37 6.94
CA PRO A 137 16.91 0.99 7.21
C PRO A 137 17.07 -0.47 7.65
N GLN A 138 16.10 -0.96 8.43
CA GLN A 138 16.11 -2.36 8.87
C GLN A 138 15.70 -3.31 7.75
N LEU A 139 14.69 -2.96 6.92
CA LEU A 139 14.34 -3.73 5.72
C LEU A 139 15.56 -3.94 4.80
N ARG A 140 16.35 -2.88 4.60
CA ARG A 140 17.59 -2.95 3.80
C ARG A 140 18.62 -3.89 4.43
N THR A 141 18.87 -3.77 5.75
CA THR A 141 19.83 -4.59 6.49
C THR A 141 19.41 -6.05 6.54
N ASP A 142 18.13 -6.31 6.82
CA ASP A 142 17.56 -7.64 6.97
C ASP A 142 17.22 -8.29 5.62
N LYS A 143 17.35 -7.53 4.50
CA LYS A 143 17.02 -7.94 3.13
C LYS A 143 15.56 -8.43 2.99
N ILE A 144 14.64 -7.75 3.63
CA ILE A 144 13.21 -8.11 3.57
C ILE A 144 12.51 -7.18 2.58
N LEU A 145 11.68 -7.76 1.70
CA LEU A 145 10.77 -7.03 0.83
C LEU A 145 9.55 -6.58 1.61
N ALA A 146 9.09 -5.35 1.38
CA ALA A 146 7.86 -4.84 1.96
C ALA A 146 7.03 -4.04 0.95
N ALA A 147 5.70 -4.18 0.98
CA ALA A 147 4.79 -3.33 0.25
C ALA A 147 4.36 -2.14 1.12
N PRO A 148 4.78 -0.91 0.80
CA PRO A 148 4.34 0.28 1.52
C PRO A 148 2.86 0.54 1.24
N ALA A 149 2.05 0.75 2.27
CA ALA A 149 0.69 1.24 2.13
C ALA A 149 0.69 2.76 2.27
N SER A 150 1.37 3.39 1.37
CA SER A 150 1.44 4.81 1.06
C SER A 150 2.06 4.98 -0.34
N LEU A 151 1.75 6.08 -1.00
CA LEU A 151 2.06 6.28 -2.42
C LEU A 151 3.20 7.30 -2.63
N ASP A 152 4.17 7.34 -1.72
CA ASP A 152 5.28 8.28 -1.87
C ASP A 152 6.20 7.90 -3.03
N ALA A 153 6.59 8.88 -3.84
CA ALA A 153 7.50 8.72 -4.96
C ALA A 153 8.89 8.17 -4.56
N LEU A 154 9.28 8.34 -3.29
CA LEU A 154 10.53 7.78 -2.73
C LEU A 154 10.60 6.26 -2.87
N TRP A 155 9.45 5.57 -2.85
CA TRP A 155 9.38 4.11 -2.93
C TRP A 155 9.79 3.54 -4.29
N VAL A 156 9.61 4.32 -5.34
CA VAL A 156 9.83 3.87 -6.73
C VAL A 156 11.27 3.37 -6.94
N ARG A 157 12.25 4.00 -6.29
CA ARG A 157 13.69 3.69 -6.44
C ARG A 157 14.26 2.86 -5.29
N GLU A 158 13.41 2.28 -4.42
CA GLU A 158 13.84 1.44 -3.30
C GLU A 158 13.82 -0.05 -3.63
N GLY A 159 14.98 -0.71 -3.50
CA GLY A 159 15.11 -2.14 -3.82
C GLY A 159 14.29 -3.07 -2.91
N ASN A 160 14.08 -2.66 -1.67
CA ASN A 160 13.34 -3.43 -0.66
C ASN A 160 11.87 -3.05 -0.56
N LEU A 161 11.36 -2.18 -1.43
CA LEU A 161 9.95 -1.77 -1.40
C LEU A 161 9.25 -2.15 -2.71
N LEU A 162 8.07 -2.75 -2.57
CA LEU A 162 7.11 -3.12 -3.61
C LEU A 162 5.97 -2.09 -3.62
N PRO A 163 6.16 -0.89 -4.20
CA PRO A 163 5.09 0.11 -4.26
C PRO A 163 3.98 -0.33 -5.21
N VAL A 164 2.75 0.12 -4.93
CA VAL A 164 1.57 -0.11 -5.75
C VAL A 164 0.93 1.25 -6.03
N GLY A 165 0.43 1.47 -7.24
CA GLY A 165 -0.30 2.67 -7.59
C GLY A 165 0.56 3.89 -7.97
N GLY A 166 -0.13 5.00 -8.32
CA GLY A 166 0.48 6.26 -8.76
C GLY A 166 0.93 7.14 -7.58
N PRO A 167 2.17 7.65 -7.61
CA PRO A 167 2.73 8.41 -6.50
C PRO A 167 1.93 9.67 -6.13
N TYR A 168 1.93 10.05 -4.84
CA TYR A 168 1.28 11.26 -4.31
C TYR A 168 1.70 12.53 -5.05
N GLN A 169 2.98 12.65 -5.37
CA GLN A 169 3.50 13.77 -6.14
C GLN A 169 2.83 13.86 -7.52
N VAL A 170 2.64 12.73 -8.18
CA VAL A 170 1.94 12.64 -9.47
C VAL A 170 0.47 12.98 -9.34
N GLN A 171 -0.21 12.51 -8.29
CA GLN A 171 -1.60 12.87 -8.00
C GLN A 171 -1.76 14.38 -7.81
N ALA A 172 -0.87 15.02 -7.07
CA ALA A 172 -0.88 16.48 -6.84
C ALA A 172 -0.63 17.26 -8.14
N ILE A 173 0.31 16.82 -8.99
CA ILE A 173 0.59 17.43 -10.28
C ILE A 173 -0.64 17.36 -11.19
N ASN A 174 -1.26 16.19 -11.33
CA ASN A 174 -2.46 16.01 -12.15
C ASN A 174 -3.68 16.77 -11.59
N ALA A 175 -3.81 16.88 -10.27
CA ALA A 175 -4.84 17.69 -9.63
C ALA A 175 -4.70 19.17 -10.00
N MET A 176 -3.48 19.67 -10.03
CA MET A 176 -3.20 21.06 -10.46
C MET A 176 -3.44 21.26 -11.96
N ASP A 177 -3.02 20.30 -12.79
CA ASP A 177 -3.34 20.33 -14.23
C ASP A 177 -4.86 20.43 -14.46
N TYR A 178 -5.62 19.54 -13.78
CA TYR A 178 -7.08 19.58 -13.85
C TYR A 178 -7.64 20.94 -13.43
N TYR A 179 -7.23 21.46 -12.27
CA TYR A 179 -7.72 22.74 -11.76
C TYR A 179 -7.48 23.89 -12.75
N LEU A 180 -6.26 23.97 -13.30
CA LEU A 180 -5.83 25.05 -14.17
C LEU A 180 -6.42 24.96 -15.59
N THR A 181 -6.76 23.76 -16.08
CA THR A 181 -7.19 23.54 -17.48
C THR A 181 -8.70 23.29 -17.63
N LYS A 182 -9.33 22.67 -16.62
CA LYS A 182 -10.73 22.21 -16.65
C LYS A 182 -11.53 22.61 -15.42
N GLY A 183 -10.86 22.79 -14.28
CA GLY A 183 -11.48 23.05 -12.97
C GLY A 183 -11.86 24.49 -12.70
N GLY A 184 -11.71 25.40 -13.69
CA GLY A 184 -12.09 26.81 -13.59
C GLY A 184 -11.04 27.72 -12.96
N GLY A 185 -9.87 27.20 -12.59
CA GLY A 185 -8.73 27.96 -12.10
C GLY A 185 -7.85 28.54 -13.20
N SER A 186 -6.88 29.36 -12.81
CA SER A 186 -5.83 29.89 -13.66
C SER A 186 -4.51 30.01 -12.90
N LYS A 187 -3.42 30.30 -13.60
CA LYS A 187 -2.12 30.57 -12.96
C LYS A 187 -2.12 31.80 -12.04
N ASP A 188 -3.10 32.68 -12.22
CA ASP A 188 -3.26 33.89 -11.43
C ASP A 188 -4.22 33.72 -10.24
N SER A 189 -4.82 32.53 -10.09
CA SER A 189 -5.64 32.18 -8.93
C SER A 189 -4.79 32.09 -7.66
N THR A 190 -5.38 32.47 -6.52
CA THR A 190 -4.72 32.33 -5.20
C THR A 190 -4.75 30.89 -4.75
N ILE A 191 -3.67 30.15 -5.05
CA ILE A 191 -3.51 28.72 -4.73
C ILE A 191 -2.79 28.57 -3.41
N CYS A 192 -3.33 27.73 -2.52
CA CYS A 192 -2.78 27.46 -1.21
C CYS A 192 -2.69 25.95 -0.96
N THR A 193 -1.96 25.57 0.09
CA THR A 193 -1.88 24.18 0.54
C THR A 193 -2.18 24.07 2.03
N MET A 194 -2.76 22.94 2.44
CA MET A 194 -2.91 22.56 3.85
C MET A 194 -2.46 21.12 4.01
N ILE A 195 -1.35 20.92 4.70
CA ILE A 195 -0.65 19.63 4.70
C ILE A 195 -0.37 19.11 6.11
N GLN A 196 -0.40 17.80 6.27
CA GLN A 196 0.09 17.15 7.47
C GLN A 196 1.57 17.48 7.69
N ASP A 197 1.97 17.79 8.91
CA ASP A 197 3.35 18.21 9.26
C ASP A 197 4.25 16.98 9.44
N ASP A 198 4.43 16.23 8.35
CA ASP A 198 5.32 15.08 8.23
C ASP A 198 5.65 14.78 6.76
N VAL A 199 6.41 13.68 6.55
CA VAL A 199 6.86 13.25 5.21
C VAL A 199 5.72 12.95 4.23
N TYR A 200 4.52 12.56 4.71
CA TYR A 200 3.35 12.40 3.84
C TYR A 200 2.85 13.74 3.31
N GLY A 201 2.73 14.74 4.20
CA GLY A 201 2.37 16.09 3.79
C GLY A 201 3.38 16.72 2.82
N GLU A 202 4.68 16.50 3.09
CA GLU A 202 5.76 16.97 2.21
C GLU A 202 5.70 16.31 0.82
N ALA A 203 5.28 15.04 0.72
CA ALA A 203 5.11 14.37 -0.57
C ALA A 203 4.08 15.09 -1.47
N GLY A 204 2.92 15.43 -0.91
CA GLY A 204 1.92 16.23 -1.64
C GLY A 204 2.43 17.63 -1.99
N GLN A 205 3.10 18.31 -1.05
CA GLN A 205 3.68 19.65 -1.30
C GLN A 205 4.71 19.60 -2.42
N GLN A 206 5.59 18.62 -2.48
CA GLN A 206 6.55 18.45 -3.58
C GLN A 206 5.87 18.36 -4.96
N GLY A 207 4.75 17.67 -5.04
CA GLY A 207 3.96 17.62 -6.28
C GLY A 207 3.38 18.98 -6.65
N ILE A 208 2.86 19.73 -5.68
CA ILE A 208 2.37 21.11 -5.89
C ILE A 208 3.49 22.06 -6.30
N ASP A 209 4.66 21.99 -5.65
CA ASP A 209 5.81 22.84 -5.97
C ASP A 209 6.33 22.55 -7.39
N PHE A 210 6.38 21.27 -7.79
CA PHE A 210 6.73 20.90 -9.16
C PHE A 210 5.69 21.42 -10.18
N ALA A 211 4.40 21.30 -9.87
CA ALA A 211 3.34 21.85 -10.72
C ALA A 211 3.44 23.39 -10.81
N ALA A 212 3.75 24.06 -9.70
CA ALA A 212 3.94 25.52 -9.66
C ALA A 212 5.07 25.97 -10.60
N GLU A 213 6.20 25.24 -10.60
CA GLU A 213 7.30 25.50 -11.54
C GLU A 213 6.86 25.29 -13.01
N LYS A 214 6.13 24.20 -13.29
CA LYS A 214 5.71 23.86 -14.67
C LYS A 214 4.63 24.79 -15.23
N TYR A 215 3.65 25.16 -14.43
CA TYR A 215 2.51 25.97 -14.87
C TYR A 215 2.65 27.46 -14.59
N GLY A 216 3.69 27.87 -13.84
CA GLY A 216 4.00 29.28 -13.60
C GLY A 216 3.06 29.95 -12.58
N PHE A 217 2.52 29.21 -11.62
CA PHE A 217 1.81 29.78 -10.48
C PHE A 217 2.69 29.81 -9.22
N THR A 218 2.23 30.47 -8.16
CA THR A 218 2.89 30.46 -6.85
C THR A 218 1.93 30.00 -5.77
N VAL A 219 2.44 29.23 -4.80
CA VAL A 219 1.68 28.88 -3.59
C VAL A 219 1.66 30.08 -2.66
N ALA A 220 0.49 30.68 -2.49
CA ALA A 220 0.33 31.92 -1.72
C ALA A 220 0.42 31.69 -0.21
N ASN A 221 -0.02 30.53 0.29
CA ASN A 221 0.00 30.18 1.71
C ASN A 221 0.04 28.67 1.89
N THR A 222 0.89 28.20 2.81
CA THR A 222 0.95 26.79 3.22
C THR A 222 0.65 26.69 4.69
N GLN A 223 -0.39 25.96 5.08
CA GLN A 223 -0.72 25.67 6.47
C GLN A 223 -0.32 24.24 6.81
N LYS A 224 0.33 24.07 7.96
CA LYS A 224 0.73 22.75 8.48
C LYS A 224 -0.08 22.40 9.71
N PHE A 225 -0.30 21.08 9.92
CA PHE A 225 -0.97 20.56 11.11
C PHE A 225 -0.43 19.17 11.48
N LYS A 226 -0.57 18.79 12.74
CA LYS A 226 -0.23 17.44 13.21
C LYS A 226 -1.45 16.53 13.15
N VAL A 227 -1.24 15.25 12.84
CA VAL A 227 -2.29 14.23 12.87
C VAL A 227 -3.03 14.27 14.21
N GLY A 228 -4.36 14.24 14.14
CA GLY A 228 -5.22 14.25 15.31
C GLY A 228 -5.36 15.63 15.97
N THR A 229 -4.99 16.72 15.29
CA THR A 229 -5.29 18.08 15.75
C THR A 229 -6.79 18.24 15.99
N GLU A 230 -7.17 18.84 17.14
CA GLU A 230 -8.58 18.98 17.51
C GLU A 230 -9.22 20.27 16.97
N ASN A 231 -8.44 21.31 16.72
CA ASN A 231 -8.94 22.62 16.30
C ASN A 231 -8.13 23.18 15.14
N TYR A 232 -8.80 23.44 14.03
CA TYR A 232 -8.22 23.96 12.78
C TYR A 232 -8.59 25.42 12.49
N ALA A 233 -9.24 26.11 13.44
CA ALA A 233 -9.70 27.50 13.21
C ALA A 233 -8.58 28.47 12.85
N GLY A 234 -7.38 28.28 13.42
CA GLY A 234 -6.20 29.07 13.10
C GLY A 234 -5.76 28.91 11.64
N GLN A 235 -5.62 27.68 11.17
CA GLN A 235 -5.23 27.37 9.80
C GLN A 235 -6.30 27.84 8.79
N ILE A 236 -7.57 27.56 9.07
CA ILE A 236 -8.69 28.01 8.23
C ILE A 236 -8.75 29.55 8.17
N GLY A 237 -8.55 30.22 9.32
CA GLY A 237 -8.48 31.69 9.38
C GLY A 237 -7.31 32.26 8.55
N ALA A 238 -6.15 31.61 8.56
CA ALA A 238 -4.99 32.00 7.78
C ALA A 238 -5.22 31.84 6.27
N LEU A 239 -5.82 30.72 5.84
CA LEU A 239 -6.19 30.48 4.44
C LEU A 239 -7.24 31.48 3.93
N ALA A 240 -8.27 31.74 4.75
CA ALA A 240 -9.30 32.73 4.45
C ALA A 240 -8.72 34.16 4.39
N GLY A 241 -7.82 34.52 5.31
CA GLY A 241 -7.12 35.80 5.33
C GLY A 241 -6.20 36.02 4.12
N ALA A 242 -5.62 34.93 3.60
CA ALA A 242 -4.84 34.93 2.35
C ALA A 242 -5.73 34.91 1.10
N GLN A 243 -7.06 34.87 1.24
CA GLN A 243 -8.03 34.79 0.16
C GLN A 243 -7.79 33.62 -0.81
N CYS A 244 -7.43 32.46 -0.28
CA CYS A 244 -7.18 31.30 -1.12
C CYS A 244 -8.46 30.87 -1.86
N GLU A 245 -8.38 30.82 -3.18
CA GLU A 245 -9.46 30.40 -4.08
C GLU A 245 -9.47 28.87 -4.22
N MET A 246 -8.29 28.28 -4.16
CA MET A 246 -8.09 26.83 -4.18
C MET A 246 -7.15 26.40 -3.05
N VAL A 247 -7.47 25.30 -2.39
CA VAL A 247 -6.61 24.69 -1.37
C VAL A 247 -6.40 23.20 -1.68
N PHE A 248 -5.14 22.80 -1.90
CA PHE A 248 -4.78 21.40 -1.96
C PHE A 248 -4.59 20.85 -0.55
N LEU A 249 -5.34 19.78 -0.21
CA LEU A 249 -5.35 19.19 1.12
C LEU A 249 -4.63 17.85 1.14
N VAL A 250 -3.62 17.72 2.01
CA VAL A 250 -2.93 16.47 2.31
C VAL A 250 -3.19 16.09 3.76
N ALA A 251 -4.14 15.20 3.99
CA ALA A 251 -4.63 14.85 5.31
C ALA A 251 -5.08 13.38 5.38
N THR A 252 -5.20 12.83 6.59
CA THR A 252 -5.98 11.60 6.83
C THR A 252 -7.48 11.92 6.85
N PRO A 253 -8.40 10.93 6.68
CA PRO A 253 -9.83 11.20 6.58
C PRO A 253 -10.41 11.87 7.83
N SER A 254 -9.93 11.49 9.01
CA SER A 254 -10.41 12.06 10.28
C SER A 254 -10.02 13.52 10.44
N ASP A 255 -8.83 13.91 10.01
CA ASP A 255 -8.38 15.30 10.02
C ASP A 255 -9.09 16.11 8.91
N ALA A 256 -9.22 15.55 7.71
CA ALA A 256 -9.94 16.17 6.59
C ALA A 256 -11.40 16.50 6.95
N ALA A 257 -12.11 15.58 7.62
CA ALA A 257 -13.47 15.82 8.11
C ALA A 257 -13.55 17.05 9.04
N LYS A 258 -12.60 17.17 9.98
CA LYS A 258 -12.53 18.31 10.92
C LYS A 258 -12.17 19.60 10.19
N ILE A 259 -11.23 19.55 9.23
CA ILE A 259 -10.80 20.70 8.42
C ILE A 259 -11.97 21.24 7.62
N TRP A 260 -12.65 20.39 6.83
CA TRP A 260 -13.80 20.77 6.03
C TRP A 260 -14.98 21.22 6.90
N GLY A 261 -15.20 20.54 8.04
CA GLY A 261 -16.22 20.97 9.01
C GLY A 261 -15.93 22.36 9.62
N THR A 262 -14.67 22.67 9.90
CA THR A 262 -14.24 23.99 10.39
C THR A 262 -14.41 25.07 9.30
N ALA A 263 -14.05 24.75 8.03
CA ALA A 263 -14.23 25.65 6.90
C ALA A 263 -15.73 25.95 6.66
N ALA A 264 -16.60 24.93 6.74
CA ALA A 264 -18.04 25.09 6.63
C ALA A 264 -18.62 26.00 7.71
N GLN A 265 -18.22 25.81 8.98
CA GLN A 265 -18.63 26.65 10.11
C GLN A 265 -18.16 28.10 9.95
N ALA A 266 -16.95 28.29 9.44
CA ALA A 266 -16.39 29.62 9.14
C ALA A 266 -17.00 30.27 7.88
N ARG A 267 -17.85 29.56 7.14
CA ARG A 267 -18.37 29.97 5.82
C ARG A 267 -17.25 30.29 4.82
N TYR A 268 -16.14 29.61 4.95
CA TYR A 268 -15.02 29.68 4.02
C TYR A 268 -15.17 28.55 2.99
N ALA A 269 -15.28 28.90 1.73
CA ALA A 269 -15.71 28.01 0.65
C ALA A 269 -14.80 28.12 -0.59
N PRO A 270 -13.49 27.83 -0.46
CA PRO A 270 -12.60 27.70 -1.63
C PRO A 270 -12.91 26.38 -2.35
N GLN A 271 -12.37 26.21 -3.56
CA GLN A 271 -12.27 24.89 -4.15
C GLN A 271 -11.22 24.08 -3.38
N TRP A 272 -11.62 22.98 -2.74
CA TRP A 272 -10.70 22.01 -2.18
C TRP A 272 -10.39 20.92 -3.18
N ILE A 273 -9.12 20.51 -3.27
CA ILE A 273 -8.76 19.23 -3.87
C ILE A 273 -8.00 18.42 -2.82
N GLY A 274 -8.63 17.34 -2.34
CA GLY A 274 -8.02 16.41 -1.38
C GLY A 274 -7.21 15.36 -2.09
N GLN A 275 -6.00 15.08 -1.60
CA GLN A 275 -5.21 13.91 -2.01
C GLN A 275 -5.88 12.62 -1.54
N SER A 276 -5.69 11.52 -2.24
CA SER A 276 -6.43 10.26 -2.04
C SER A 276 -6.67 9.84 -0.59
N PRO A 277 -5.69 9.93 0.34
CA PRO A 277 -5.91 9.56 1.74
C PRO A 277 -6.80 10.51 2.54
N SER A 278 -7.26 11.63 1.98
CA SER A 278 -8.14 12.55 2.71
C SER A 278 -9.61 12.11 2.77
N TYR A 279 -9.99 11.05 2.06
CA TYR A 279 -11.38 10.65 1.91
C TYR A 279 -11.62 9.20 2.32
N THR A 280 -12.79 8.92 2.88
CA THR A 280 -13.38 7.60 3.06
C THR A 280 -14.89 7.69 2.79
N GLY A 281 -15.52 6.58 2.37
CA GLY A 281 -16.95 6.54 2.02
C GLY A 281 -17.88 7.02 3.14
N ALA A 282 -17.49 6.85 4.40
CA ALA A 282 -18.25 7.36 5.55
C ALA A 282 -18.45 8.89 5.51
N LEU A 283 -17.56 9.64 4.89
CA LEU A 283 -17.67 11.10 4.79
C LEU A 283 -18.82 11.55 3.90
N ALA A 284 -19.20 10.76 2.88
CA ALA A 284 -20.36 11.06 2.03
C ALA A 284 -21.69 11.03 2.78
N GLN A 285 -21.74 10.36 3.92
CA GLN A 285 -22.95 10.25 4.77
C GLN A 285 -22.83 11.07 6.06
N SER A 286 -21.76 11.85 6.21
CA SER A 286 -21.46 12.63 7.42
C SER A 286 -22.14 14.02 7.38
N PRO A 287 -22.23 14.73 8.52
CA PRO A 287 -22.73 16.11 8.56
C PRO A 287 -21.96 17.11 7.67
N VAL A 288 -20.72 16.80 7.28
CA VAL A 288 -19.92 17.67 6.39
C VAL A 288 -20.20 17.39 4.89
N ALA A 289 -20.91 16.32 4.55
CA ALA A 289 -21.20 15.95 3.17
C ALA A 289 -21.80 17.08 2.31
N PRO A 290 -22.79 17.88 2.77
CA PRO A 290 -23.35 18.97 1.97
C PRO A 290 -22.32 20.03 1.58
N TYR A 291 -21.33 20.32 2.43
CA TYR A 291 -20.22 21.21 2.11
C TYR A 291 -19.29 20.55 1.10
N MET A 292 -18.94 19.27 1.33
CA MET A 292 -18.03 18.54 0.44
C MET A 292 -18.58 18.40 -0.98
N GLN A 293 -19.89 18.16 -1.15
CA GLN A 293 -20.53 18.08 -2.47
C GLN A 293 -20.35 19.34 -3.31
N GLN A 294 -20.20 20.48 -2.68
CA GLN A 294 -20.09 21.77 -3.34
C GLN A 294 -18.64 22.24 -3.51
N GLN A 295 -17.77 21.88 -2.57
CA GLN A 295 -16.45 22.50 -2.45
C GLN A 295 -15.29 21.52 -2.60
N VAL A 296 -15.52 20.18 -2.59
CA VAL A 296 -14.42 19.22 -2.51
C VAL A 296 -14.36 18.31 -3.73
N LEU A 297 -13.19 18.25 -4.34
CA LEU A 297 -12.77 17.22 -5.26
C LEU A 297 -11.74 16.34 -4.58
N ILE A 298 -11.63 15.09 -5.03
CA ILE A 298 -10.63 14.12 -4.56
C ILE A 298 -9.80 13.66 -5.74
N ALA A 299 -8.48 13.81 -5.63
CA ALA A 299 -7.51 13.27 -6.58
C ALA A 299 -7.04 11.90 -6.08
N ALA A 300 -7.42 10.83 -6.79
CA ALA A 300 -7.12 9.46 -6.40
C ALA A 300 -6.84 8.59 -7.63
N GLU A 301 -6.71 7.30 -7.42
CA GLU A 301 -6.53 6.30 -8.46
C GLU A 301 -7.82 5.56 -8.79
N GLY A 302 -7.76 4.84 -9.91
CA GLY A 302 -8.73 3.82 -10.23
C GLY A 302 -10.03 4.35 -10.82
N THR A 303 -11.04 3.50 -10.75
CA THR A 303 -12.37 3.70 -11.34
C THR A 303 -13.41 3.93 -10.24
N GLU A 304 -14.61 4.33 -10.65
CA GLU A 304 -15.75 4.42 -9.75
C GLU A 304 -16.08 3.04 -9.15
N TRP A 305 -16.37 2.99 -7.85
CA TRP A 305 -16.68 1.73 -7.18
C TRP A 305 -17.92 1.07 -7.77
N GLY A 306 -17.80 -0.22 -8.05
CA GLY A 306 -18.89 -1.02 -8.62
C GLY A 306 -19.02 -0.92 -10.14
N ASP A 307 -18.07 -0.32 -10.83
CA ASP A 307 -18.03 -0.33 -12.30
C ASP A 307 -17.69 -1.73 -12.82
N GLU A 308 -18.72 -2.51 -13.15
CA GLU A 308 -18.58 -3.88 -13.66
C GLU A 308 -17.93 -3.97 -15.04
N SER A 309 -17.75 -2.85 -15.75
CA SER A 309 -17.01 -2.83 -17.01
C SER A 309 -15.50 -2.98 -16.79
N VAL A 310 -15.02 -2.76 -15.55
CA VAL A 310 -13.65 -2.93 -15.14
C VAL A 310 -13.46 -4.33 -14.54
N PRO A 311 -12.69 -5.22 -15.21
CA PRO A 311 -12.57 -6.62 -14.79
C PRO A 311 -12.08 -6.79 -13.34
N GLY A 312 -11.08 -5.99 -12.93
CA GLY A 312 -10.56 -6.02 -11.56
C GLY A 312 -11.59 -5.60 -10.52
N MET A 313 -12.42 -4.60 -10.81
CA MET A 313 -13.50 -4.16 -9.91
C MET A 313 -14.56 -5.27 -9.74
N LYS A 314 -14.98 -5.87 -10.83
CA LYS A 314 -15.94 -6.97 -10.81
C LYS A 314 -15.44 -8.16 -9.99
N GLN A 315 -14.17 -8.55 -10.17
CA GLN A 315 -13.58 -9.67 -9.43
C GLN A 315 -13.43 -9.33 -7.95
N MET A 316 -12.92 -8.14 -7.62
CA MET A 316 -12.71 -7.70 -6.24
C MET A 316 -14.03 -7.64 -5.46
N VAL A 317 -15.09 -7.07 -6.05
CA VAL A 317 -16.41 -7.01 -5.41
C VAL A 317 -16.96 -8.41 -5.14
N ALA A 318 -16.83 -9.34 -6.11
CA ALA A 318 -17.28 -10.73 -5.92
C ALA A 318 -16.48 -11.45 -4.82
N ASP A 319 -15.18 -11.21 -4.74
CA ASP A 319 -14.34 -11.78 -3.67
C ASP A 319 -14.68 -11.15 -2.30
N MET A 320 -14.91 -9.84 -2.24
CA MET A 320 -15.34 -9.14 -1.03
C MET A 320 -16.69 -9.70 -0.51
N GLU A 321 -17.68 -9.82 -1.36
CA GLU A 321 -19.00 -10.39 -1.00
C GLU A 321 -18.90 -11.82 -0.46
N LYS A 322 -17.94 -12.60 -0.98
CA LYS A 322 -17.75 -14.00 -0.59
C LYS A 322 -16.95 -14.17 0.70
N TYR A 323 -15.88 -13.41 0.90
CA TYR A 323 -14.92 -13.64 1.98
C TYR A 323 -15.01 -12.59 3.11
N ALA A 324 -15.57 -11.41 2.82
CA ALA A 324 -15.78 -10.33 3.79
C ALA A 324 -17.15 -9.65 3.58
N PRO A 325 -18.29 -10.37 3.73
CA PRO A 325 -19.63 -9.88 3.37
C PRO A 325 -20.10 -8.68 4.20
N ASP A 326 -19.49 -8.41 5.33
CA ASP A 326 -19.81 -7.26 6.19
C ASP A 326 -19.02 -5.99 5.82
N GLU A 327 -18.02 -6.12 4.95
CA GLU A 327 -17.23 -4.98 4.46
C GLU A 327 -18.06 -4.07 3.55
N LYS A 328 -17.67 -2.81 3.54
CA LYS A 328 -18.31 -1.77 2.72
C LYS A 328 -17.38 -1.34 1.59
N PRO A 329 -17.97 -0.78 0.50
CA PRO A 329 -17.19 -0.14 -0.55
C PRO A 329 -16.14 0.81 0.03
N ASP A 330 -14.85 0.56 -0.26
CA ASP A 330 -13.76 1.40 0.22
C ASP A 330 -12.52 1.29 -0.69
N TYR A 331 -11.90 2.42 -1.06
CA TYR A 331 -10.69 2.41 -1.88
C TYR A 331 -9.45 1.91 -1.14
N TYR A 332 -9.43 1.98 0.20
CA TYR A 332 -8.36 1.34 0.96
C TYR A 332 -8.45 -0.18 0.88
N PHE A 333 -9.67 -0.72 0.88
CA PHE A 333 -9.88 -2.14 0.59
C PHE A 333 -9.32 -2.50 -0.80
N ALA A 334 -9.66 -1.73 -1.84
CA ALA A 334 -9.14 -1.94 -3.20
C ALA A 334 -7.61 -1.85 -3.25
N PHE A 335 -7.02 -0.92 -2.51
CA PHE A 335 -5.57 -0.77 -2.42
C PHE A 335 -4.91 -1.99 -1.76
N GLY A 336 -5.44 -2.49 -0.64
CA GLY A 336 -4.97 -3.70 0.02
C GLY A 336 -5.09 -4.94 -0.87
N TYR A 337 -6.20 -5.07 -1.58
CA TYR A 337 -6.43 -6.13 -2.56
C TYR A 337 -5.36 -6.11 -3.68
N ASN A 338 -4.99 -4.91 -4.17
CA ASN A 338 -3.93 -4.73 -5.14
C ASN A 338 -2.53 -5.02 -4.56
N GLN A 339 -2.27 -4.70 -3.27
CA GLN A 339 -1.02 -5.09 -2.61
C GLN A 339 -0.86 -6.61 -2.55
N GLY A 340 -1.92 -7.34 -2.20
CA GLY A 340 -1.94 -8.80 -2.24
C GLY A 340 -1.63 -9.34 -3.62
N ARG A 341 -2.23 -8.75 -4.68
CA ARG A 341 -1.97 -9.11 -6.09
C ARG A 341 -0.50 -8.89 -6.47
N ALA A 342 0.08 -7.75 -6.15
CA ALA A 342 1.47 -7.45 -6.45
C ALA A 342 2.43 -8.39 -5.70
N MET A 343 2.19 -8.64 -4.42
CA MET A 343 2.99 -9.58 -3.63
C MET A 343 2.87 -11.01 -4.16
N THR A 344 1.70 -11.41 -4.64
CA THR A 344 1.50 -12.72 -5.30
C THR A 344 2.42 -12.88 -6.51
N ALA A 345 2.52 -11.88 -7.38
CA ALA A 345 3.41 -11.93 -8.54
C ALA A 345 4.88 -12.16 -8.15
N VAL A 346 5.33 -11.52 -7.07
CA VAL A 346 6.69 -11.73 -6.53
C VAL A 346 6.88 -13.14 -6.00
N LEU A 347 5.93 -13.63 -5.20
CA LEU A 347 6.02 -14.94 -4.57
C LEU A 347 5.92 -16.08 -5.58
N GLU A 348 5.06 -15.95 -6.60
CA GLU A 348 4.98 -16.92 -7.70
C GLU A 348 6.32 -17.01 -8.45
N LYS A 349 6.95 -15.85 -8.74
CA LYS A 349 8.28 -15.81 -9.37
C LYS A 349 9.35 -16.43 -8.46
N ALA A 350 9.30 -16.19 -7.14
CA ALA A 350 10.23 -16.79 -6.18
C ALA A 350 10.06 -18.32 -6.12
N VAL A 351 8.83 -18.81 -6.17
CA VAL A 351 8.53 -20.26 -6.23
C VAL A 351 8.99 -20.86 -7.55
N GLU A 352 8.78 -20.18 -8.68
CA GLU A 352 9.29 -20.59 -9.99
C GLU A 352 10.82 -20.70 -9.99
N ASN A 353 11.52 -19.76 -9.34
CA ASN A 353 12.96 -19.78 -9.15
C ASN A 353 13.44 -20.85 -8.13
N GLY A 354 12.53 -21.46 -7.36
CA GLY A 354 12.84 -22.43 -6.33
C GLY A 354 13.45 -21.83 -5.05
N ASP A 355 13.31 -20.51 -4.83
CA ASP A 355 13.92 -19.81 -3.68
C ASP A 355 12.98 -18.81 -3.03
N LEU A 356 12.45 -19.14 -1.85
CA LEU A 356 11.64 -18.30 -0.97
C LEU A 356 12.47 -17.65 0.16
N SER A 357 13.80 -17.74 0.10
CA SER A 357 14.66 -16.98 1.01
C SER A 357 14.50 -15.46 0.75
N ARG A 358 14.93 -14.63 1.69
CA ARG A 358 14.87 -13.16 1.53
C ARG A 358 15.61 -12.68 0.28
N ASP A 359 16.79 -13.26 0.01
CA ASP A 359 17.56 -12.95 -1.20
C ASP A 359 16.82 -13.44 -2.46
N GLY A 360 16.20 -14.64 -2.42
CA GLY A 360 15.38 -15.17 -3.50
C GLY A 360 14.15 -14.32 -3.82
N VAL A 361 13.44 -13.85 -2.79
CA VAL A 361 12.27 -12.94 -2.94
C VAL A 361 12.68 -11.59 -3.53
N LEU A 362 13.80 -11.00 -3.07
CA LEU A 362 14.31 -9.76 -3.65
C LEU A 362 14.78 -9.95 -5.10
N ALA A 363 15.42 -11.08 -5.41
CA ALA A 363 15.81 -11.41 -6.78
C ALA A 363 14.58 -11.59 -7.68
N ALA A 364 13.56 -12.33 -7.22
CA ALA A 364 12.30 -12.52 -7.92
C ALA A 364 11.59 -11.18 -8.20
N PHE A 365 11.59 -10.25 -7.24
CA PHE A 365 11.01 -8.93 -7.40
C PHE A 365 11.58 -8.15 -8.58
N THR A 366 12.86 -8.31 -8.89
CA THR A 366 13.45 -7.66 -10.07
C THR A 366 13.04 -8.30 -11.40
N GLN A 367 12.31 -9.41 -11.39
CA GLN A 367 11.99 -10.23 -12.55
C GLN A 367 10.50 -10.26 -12.90
N ILE A 368 9.61 -9.71 -12.06
CA ILE A 368 8.15 -9.84 -12.26
C ILE A 368 7.61 -9.05 -13.46
N GLY A 369 8.38 -8.08 -14.00
CA GLY A 369 7.93 -7.26 -15.13
C GLY A 369 6.72 -6.39 -14.79
N THR A 370 5.78 -6.28 -15.73
CA THR A 370 4.55 -5.50 -15.54
C THR A 370 3.51 -6.32 -14.78
N VAL A 371 2.97 -5.75 -13.71
CA VAL A 371 1.80 -6.28 -12.99
C VAL A 371 0.58 -5.48 -13.38
N SER A 372 -0.43 -6.16 -13.94
CA SER A 372 -1.72 -5.55 -14.23
C SER A 372 -2.64 -5.65 -13.02
N PHE A 373 -3.29 -4.54 -12.71
CA PHE A 373 -4.33 -4.45 -11.69
C PHE A 373 -5.74 -4.48 -12.31
N GLU A 374 -5.84 -4.82 -13.58
CA GLU A 374 -7.09 -5.00 -14.33
C GLU A 374 -8.05 -3.81 -14.22
N GLY A 375 -7.50 -2.60 -14.15
CA GLY A 375 -8.23 -1.33 -14.07
C GLY A 375 -8.58 -0.87 -12.66
N LEU A 376 -8.27 -1.62 -11.59
CA LEU A 376 -8.40 -1.12 -10.21
C LEU A 376 -7.43 0.01 -9.91
N SER A 377 -6.26 -0.03 -10.51
CA SER A 377 -5.28 1.06 -10.61
C SER A 377 -4.54 0.92 -11.95
N GLY A 378 -3.67 1.88 -12.27
CA GLY A 378 -2.78 1.74 -13.43
C GLY A 378 -1.80 0.59 -13.27
N ASP A 379 -1.45 -0.07 -14.37
CA ASP A 379 -0.46 -1.14 -14.39
C ASP A 379 0.90 -0.59 -13.93
N TYR A 380 1.67 -1.40 -13.20
CA TYR A 380 2.97 -1.01 -12.69
C TYR A 380 4.08 -1.82 -13.36
N GLU A 381 5.03 -1.14 -14.02
CA GLU A 381 6.22 -1.76 -14.58
C GLU A 381 7.29 -1.87 -13.50
N TYR A 382 7.45 -3.09 -12.98
CA TYR A 382 8.50 -3.41 -12.02
C TYR A 382 9.78 -3.83 -12.74
N GLY A 383 10.80 -4.14 -11.96
CA GLY A 383 12.12 -4.54 -12.45
C GLY A 383 13.19 -4.05 -11.49
N PRO A 384 14.45 -3.89 -11.95
CA PRO A 384 15.47 -3.20 -11.16
C PRO A 384 14.98 -1.82 -10.71
N ALA A 385 15.27 -1.43 -9.47
CA ALA A 385 14.73 -0.20 -8.88
C ALA A 385 15.01 1.07 -9.72
N ALA A 386 16.12 1.09 -10.48
CA ALA A 386 16.47 2.22 -11.36
C ALA A 386 15.50 2.37 -12.56
N ASP A 387 14.90 1.26 -13.01
CA ASP A 387 14.15 1.19 -14.26
C ASP A 387 12.63 1.18 -14.07
N ARG A 388 12.16 1.09 -12.81
CA ARG A 388 10.73 1.01 -12.50
C ARG A 388 9.96 2.22 -13.00
N ASN A 389 8.79 1.94 -13.58
CA ASN A 389 7.89 2.96 -14.10
C ASN A 389 6.50 2.79 -13.47
N PRO A 390 6.15 3.62 -12.46
CA PRO A 390 4.82 3.60 -11.84
C PRO A 390 3.77 4.20 -12.76
N PRO A 391 2.47 3.88 -12.56
CA PRO A 391 1.39 4.58 -13.22
C PRO A 391 1.43 6.08 -12.89
N ARG A 392 1.04 6.91 -13.89
CA ARG A 392 1.07 8.37 -13.76
C ARG A 392 -0.30 9.02 -13.94
N ALA A 393 -1.33 8.22 -14.09
CA ALA A 393 -2.69 8.71 -14.23
C ALA A 393 -3.34 8.92 -12.86
N THR A 394 -4.23 9.91 -12.79
CA THR A 394 -5.02 10.26 -11.61
C THR A 394 -6.47 10.46 -12.04
N THR A 395 -7.41 9.92 -11.30
CA THR A 395 -8.84 10.19 -11.47
C THR A 395 -9.25 11.31 -10.53
N ILE A 396 -9.98 12.29 -11.05
CA ILE A 396 -10.57 13.34 -10.23
C ILE A 396 -12.04 12.98 -9.97
N PHE A 397 -12.39 12.94 -8.71
CA PHE A 397 -13.74 12.62 -8.25
C PHE A 397 -14.39 13.82 -7.57
N LYS A 398 -15.71 13.84 -7.61
CA LYS A 398 -16.55 14.70 -6.75
C LYS A 398 -17.31 13.86 -5.74
N VAL A 399 -17.64 14.45 -4.61
CA VAL A 399 -18.45 13.77 -3.59
C VAL A 399 -19.91 13.65 -4.07
N ASP A 400 -20.40 12.43 -4.11
CA ASP A 400 -21.79 12.09 -4.51
C ASP A 400 -22.33 10.97 -3.62
N PRO A 401 -23.15 11.30 -2.60
CA PRO A 401 -23.69 10.31 -1.67
C PRO A 401 -24.58 9.23 -2.31
N ALA A 402 -24.99 9.39 -3.56
CA ALA A 402 -25.78 8.39 -4.27
C ALA A 402 -24.93 7.23 -4.82
N LYS A 403 -23.60 7.39 -4.84
CA LYS A 403 -22.66 6.36 -5.29
C LYS A 403 -22.27 5.42 -4.13
N PRO A 404 -21.95 4.14 -4.40
CA PRO A 404 -21.63 3.16 -3.36
C PRO A 404 -20.51 3.59 -2.41
N PHE A 405 -19.43 4.17 -2.95
CA PHE A 405 -18.32 4.73 -2.15
C PHE A 405 -18.49 6.23 -1.86
N GLY A 406 -19.53 6.87 -2.37
CA GLY A 406 -19.78 8.31 -2.19
C GLY A 406 -18.95 9.20 -3.09
N LEU A 407 -18.35 8.67 -4.15
CA LEU A 407 -17.58 9.41 -5.16
C LEU A 407 -18.09 9.12 -6.57
N ALA A 408 -18.24 10.18 -7.39
CA ALA A 408 -18.53 10.10 -8.81
C ALA A 408 -17.35 10.66 -9.61
N THR A 409 -16.99 10.02 -10.71
CA THR A 409 -15.91 10.44 -11.60
C THR A 409 -16.23 11.76 -12.28
N VAL A 410 -15.28 12.69 -12.25
CA VAL A 410 -15.28 13.95 -12.98
C VAL A 410 -14.33 13.91 -14.17
N GLU A 411 -13.10 13.47 -13.95
CA GLU A 411 -12.09 13.26 -14.99
C GLU A 411 -11.42 11.92 -14.75
N TYR A 412 -11.46 11.02 -15.72
CA TYR A 412 -10.95 9.66 -15.59
C TYR A 412 -9.52 9.52 -16.12
N LEU A 413 -8.63 8.99 -15.30
CA LEU A 413 -7.24 8.67 -15.65
C LEU A 413 -6.50 9.82 -16.36
N LEU A 414 -6.61 11.04 -15.82
CA LEU A 414 -5.84 12.19 -16.30
C LEU A 414 -4.35 11.94 -16.12
N GLU A 415 -3.59 12.02 -17.18
CA GLU A 415 -2.14 11.97 -17.19
C GLU A 415 -1.61 13.23 -17.90
N SER A 416 -1.22 14.23 -17.12
CA SER A 416 -0.70 15.49 -17.64
C SER A 416 0.73 15.35 -18.16
N ASP A 417 1.13 16.24 -19.07
CA ASP A 417 2.51 16.27 -19.56
C ASP A 417 3.50 16.58 -18.43
N ALA A 418 3.12 17.44 -17.46
CA ALA A 418 3.93 17.70 -16.28
C ALA A 418 4.12 16.44 -15.42
N ALA A 419 3.10 15.61 -15.26
CA ALA A 419 3.23 14.34 -14.52
C ALA A 419 4.20 13.35 -15.19
N LYS A 420 4.25 13.34 -16.54
CA LYS A 420 5.21 12.51 -17.30
C LYS A 420 6.65 12.97 -17.09
N GLU A 421 6.87 14.26 -16.86
CA GLU A 421 8.20 14.83 -16.66
C GLU A 421 8.71 14.70 -15.22
N PHE A 422 7.87 14.31 -14.26
CA PHE A 422 8.29 14.15 -12.86
C PHE A 422 9.32 13.03 -12.71
N VAL A 423 10.49 13.33 -12.12
CA VAL A 423 11.61 12.40 -11.95
C VAL A 423 11.60 11.80 -10.56
N PHE A 424 11.52 10.48 -10.49
CA PHE A 424 11.58 9.74 -9.22
C PHE A 424 13.01 9.65 -8.69
N LYS A 425 13.20 9.98 -7.42
CA LYS A 425 14.50 9.93 -6.73
C LYS A 425 14.46 8.88 -5.62
N LYS A 426 15.62 8.31 -5.29
CA LYS A 426 15.77 7.44 -4.13
C LYS A 426 15.71 8.26 -2.84
N ALA A 427 15.20 7.65 -1.75
CA ALA A 427 15.26 8.26 -0.43
C ALA A 427 16.73 8.38 0.05
N ASP A 428 17.15 9.58 0.40
CA ASP A 428 18.40 9.84 1.09
C ASP A 428 18.16 9.62 2.59
N LEU A 429 18.58 8.44 3.10
CA LEU A 429 18.48 8.01 4.51
C LEU A 429 19.83 7.65 5.07
#